data_2eef27e1c72118c6ca69ac3a92d75a1c
#
_entry.id   2eef27e1c72118c6ca69ac3a92d75a1c
#
_cell.length_a   1.000
_cell.length_b   1.000
_cell.length_c   1.000
_cell.angle_alpha   90.00
_cell.angle_beta   90.00
_cell.angle_gamma   90.00
#
_symmetry.space_group_name_H-M   'P 1'
#
loop_
_entity.id
_entity.type
_entity.pdbx_description
1 polymer ?
#
loop_
_entity_poly.entity_id
_entity_poly.type
_entity_poly.pdbx_seq_one_letter_code
_entity_poly.pdbx_strand_id
1 'polypeptide(L)'
;QIRKWKNLFLPPELSRGLFSFIIEHTQGELPTPKVWQSSAPHKLDHVVINTNDADSFIDVYKDAFGIRLALDKTIDHWKKRMLFFRLAKTTIEVIEEKNSQETKDTLWGLAWDVGSIEETHKRLLSEGVDITPIKKGIKDKTLVATINSHTHNVPTLLIEHLD
;
A
#
# COMPACT_ATOMS: atom_id res chain seq x y z
N GLN A 1 -6.22 5.55 28.44
CA GLN A 1 -6.60 6.74 27.68
C GLN A 1 -7.86 6.41 26.84
N ILE A 2 -8.90 7.26 26.95
CA ILE A 2 -10.12 7.09 26.14
C ILE A 2 -9.85 7.68 24.76
N ARG A 3 -10.14 6.89 23.70
CA ARG A 3 -10.09 7.35 22.31
C ARG A 3 -11.50 7.42 21.75
N LYS A 4 -11.78 8.46 20.98
CA LYS A 4 -13.04 8.62 20.24
C LYS A 4 -12.75 8.97 18.80
N TRP A 5 -13.62 8.51 17.90
CA TRP A 5 -13.55 8.79 16.49
C TRP A 5 -14.94 8.81 15.86
N LYS A 6 -15.01 9.38 14.68
CA LYS A 6 -16.17 9.32 13.79
C LYS A 6 -15.78 8.57 12.54
N ASN A 7 -16.69 7.80 11.97
CA ASN A 7 -16.51 7.13 10.70
C ASN A 7 -17.47 7.72 9.66
N LEU A 8 -16.96 7.94 8.46
CA LEU A 8 -17.73 8.23 7.26
C LEU A 8 -17.57 7.05 6.31
N PHE A 9 -18.63 6.28 6.11
CA PHE A 9 -18.64 5.18 5.13
C PHE A 9 -18.90 5.75 3.74
N LEU A 10 -18.11 5.30 2.77
CA LEU A 10 -18.25 5.76 1.40
C LEU A 10 -19.42 5.05 0.71
N PRO A 11 -20.25 5.76 -0.05
CA PRO A 11 -21.27 5.14 -0.89
C PRO A 11 -20.63 4.30 -2.00
N PRO A 12 -21.37 3.34 -2.59
CA PRO A 12 -20.83 2.42 -3.59
C PRO A 12 -20.12 3.10 -4.76
N GLU A 13 -20.63 4.24 -5.21
CA GLU A 13 -20.11 5.02 -6.33
C GLU A 13 -18.69 5.55 -6.05
N LEU A 14 -18.39 5.90 -4.80
CA LEU A 14 -17.07 6.38 -4.38
C LEU A 14 -16.17 5.25 -3.90
N SER A 15 -16.73 4.18 -3.37
CA SER A 15 -15.96 3.01 -2.90
C SER A 15 -15.49 2.09 -4.04
N ARG A 16 -16.14 2.13 -5.19
CA ARG A 16 -15.79 1.43 -6.44
C ARG A 16 -15.52 -0.07 -6.25
N GLY A 17 -16.22 -0.70 -5.29
CA GLY A 17 -16.05 -2.11 -4.94
C GLY A 17 -15.10 -2.38 -3.77
N LEU A 18 -14.35 -1.39 -3.29
CA LEU A 18 -13.56 -1.49 -2.08
C LEU A 18 -14.40 -1.11 -0.85
N PHE A 19 -14.35 -1.92 0.20
CA PHE A 19 -14.90 -1.50 1.48
C PHE A 19 -14.00 -0.43 2.10
N SER A 20 -14.40 0.84 1.96
CA SER A 20 -13.62 2.00 2.36
C SER A 20 -14.43 2.93 3.27
N PHE A 21 -13.75 3.54 4.23
CA PHE A 21 -14.31 4.55 5.09
C PHE A 21 -13.24 5.52 5.57
N ILE A 22 -13.67 6.72 5.95
CA ILE A 22 -12.79 7.77 6.48
C ILE A 22 -12.96 7.80 8.00
N ILE A 23 -11.85 7.90 8.72
CA ILE A 23 -11.82 8.02 10.18
C ILE A 23 -11.34 9.42 10.56
N GLU A 24 -12.14 10.12 11.37
CA GLU A 24 -11.73 11.34 12.08
C GLU A 24 -11.53 11.01 13.56
N HIS A 25 -10.28 11.07 14.06
CA HIS A 25 -10.00 10.94 15.47
C HIS A 25 -10.37 12.24 16.20
N THR A 26 -11.35 12.17 17.12
CA THR A 26 -11.88 13.34 17.82
C THR A 26 -11.35 13.49 19.24
N GLN A 27 -10.78 12.43 19.83
CA GLN A 27 -10.19 12.45 21.16
C GLN A 27 -9.13 11.36 21.31
N GLY A 28 -8.04 11.71 21.99
CA GLY A 28 -6.92 10.82 22.29
C GLY A 28 -5.98 10.64 21.09
N GLU A 29 -4.79 10.14 21.36
CA GLU A 29 -3.76 9.89 20.35
C GLU A 29 -3.52 8.40 20.19
N LEU A 30 -3.05 8.00 19.01
CA LEU A 30 -2.55 6.64 18.79
C LEU A 30 -1.23 6.49 19.56
N PRO A 31 -1.03 5.38 20.28
CA PRO A 31 0.24 5.15 20.95
C PRO A 31 1.36 5.03 19.92
N THR A 32 2.40 5.81 20.11
CA THR A 32 3.62 5.72 19.30
C THR A 32 4.61 4.82 20.04
N PRO A 33 5.21 3.82 19.40
CA PRO A 33 6.28 3.04 19.99
C PRO A 33 7.43 3.94 20.42
N LYS A 34 7.94 3.73 21.64
CA LYS A 34 9.07 4.50 22.16
C LYS A 34 10.39 4.13 21.49
N VAL A 35 10.49 2.89 21.01
CA VAL A 35 11.66 2.34 20.34
C VAL A 35 11.20 1.52 19.15
N TRP A 36 11.76 1.78 17.98
CA TRP A 36 11.59 0.96 16.80
C TRP A 36 12.74 -0.03 16.69
N GLN A 37 12.40 -1.28 16.43
CA GLN A 37 13.40 -2.28 16.08
C GLN A 37 13.65 -2.19 14.56
N SER A 38 14.92 -2.18 14.15
CA SER A 38 15.30 -2.16 12.73
C SER A 38 14.71 -3.33 11.93
N SER A 39 14.51 -4.47 12.60
CA SER A 39 13.90 -5.68 12.05
C SER A 39 12.36 -5.67 12.01
N ALA A 40 11.70 -4.56 12.36
CA ALA A 40 10.24 -4.43 12.33
C ALA A 40 9.80 -3.42 11.28
N PRO A 41 8.65 -3.64 10.60
CA PRO A 41 8.04 -2.61 9.77
C PRO A 41 7.71 -1.37 10.59
N HIS A 42 8.05 -0.19 10.09
CA HIS A 42 7.78 1.06 10.77
C HIS A 42 6.76 1.94 10.03
N LYS A 43 6.48 1.61 8.77
CA LYS A 43 5.56 2.39 7.95
C LYS A 43 4.96 1.52 6.85
N LEU A 44 3.71 1.79 6.50
CA LEU A 44 3.13 1.32 5.25
C LEU A 44 3.69 2.18 4.11
N ASP A 45 4.50 1.60 3.22
CA ASP A 45 5.09 2.33 2.10
C ASP A 45 4.05 2.59 1.01
N HIS A 46 3.42 1.53 0.53
CA HIS A 46 2.34 1.65 -0.43
C HIS A 46 1.28 0.55 -0.29
N VAL A 47 0.10 0.87 -0.80
CA VAL A 47 -1.02 -0.05 -1.01
C VAL A 47 -1.17 -0.21 -2.51
N VAL A 48 -1.37 -1.43 -3.00
CA VAL A 48 -1.59 -1.70 -4.43
C VAL A 48 -3.06 -2.02 -4.66
N ILE A 49 -3.67 -1.30 -5.59
CA ILE A 49 -5.06 -1.47 -6.02
C ILE A 49 -5.07 -1.78 -7.51
N ASN A 50 -5.76 -2.83 -7.89
CA ASN A 50 -6.09 -3.08 -9.29
C ASN A 50 -7.42 -2.40 -9.63
N THR A 51 -7.47 -1.69 -10.75
CA THR A 51 -8.67 -1.08 -11.32
C THR A 51 -8.81 -1.47 -12.78
N ASN A 52 -10.03 -1.51 -13.28
CA ASN A 52 -10.27 -1.63 -14.73
C ASN A 52 -10.63 -0.29 -15.39
N ASP A 53 -10.67 0.79 -14.61
CA ASP A 53 -11.02 2.14 -15.06
C ASP A 53 -10.20 3.18 -14.28
N ALA A 54 -9.00 3.46 -14.80
CA ALA A 54 -8.06 4.39 -14.18
C ALA A 54 -8.54 5.85 -14.22
N ASP A 55 -9.29 6.25 -15.24
CA ASP A 55 -9.78 7.62 -15.36
C ASP A 55 -10.83 7.91 -14.29
N SER A 56 -11.81 7.04 -14.12
CA SER A 56 -12.79 7.16 -13.04
C SER A 56 -12.15 7.01 -11.64
N PHE A 57 -11.03 6.28 -11.52
CA PHE A 57 -10.25 6.27 -10.28
C PHE A 57 -9.64 7.64 -9.96
N ILE A 58 -9.13 8.33 -10.99
CA ILE A 58 -8.61 9.71 -10.85
C ILE A 58 -9.72 10.66 -10.41
N ASP A 59 -10.90 10.60 -11.03
CA ASP A 59 -12.04 11.46 -10.68
C ASP A 59 -12.40 11.34 -9.19
N VAL A 60 -12.40 10.13 -8.64
CA VAL A 60 -12.72 9.91 -7.23
C VAL A 60 -11.57 10.33 -6.33
N TYR A 61 -10.36 9.80 -6.55
CA TYR A 61 -9.28 9.98 -5.58
C TYR A 61 -8.62 11.35 -5.66
N LYS A 62 -8.44 11.89 -6.87
CA LYS A 62 -7.87 13.23 -7.06
C LYS A 62 -8.92 14.31 -6.92
N ASP A 63 -10.02 14.22 -7.68
CA ASP A 63 -10.93 15.33 -7.82
C ASP A 63 -11.96 15.41 -6.70
N ALA A 64 -12.52 14.27 -6.25
CA ALA A 64 -13.45 14.26 -5.12
C ALA A 64 -12.75 14.27 -3.75
N PHE A 65 -11.67 13.48 -3.56
CA PHE A 65 -10.97 13.40 -2.27
C PHE A 65 -9.78 14.35 -2.15
N GLY A 66 -9.35 15.00 -3.23
CA GLY A 66 -8.22 15.93 -3.23
C GLY A 66 -6.86 15.26 -3.00
N ILE A 67 -6.74 13.95 -3.24
CA ILE A 67 -5.48 13.22 -3.06
C ILE A 67 -4.57 13.48 -4.27
N ARG A 68 -3.35 13.93 -4.03
CA ARG A 68 -2.42 14.32 -5.08
C ARG A 68 -2.00 13.13 -5.96
N LEU A 69 -2.37 13.14 -7.23
CA LEU A 69 -1.80 12.27 -8.27
C LEU A 69 -0.36 12.73 -8.54
N ALA A 70 0.62 11.93 -8.13
CA ALA A 70 2.04 12.25 -8.27
C ALA A 70 2.62 11.78 -9.61
N LEU A 71 2.10 10.68 -10.15
CA LEU A 71 2.54 10.11 -11.43
C LEU A 71 1.39 9.34 -12.08
N ASP A 72 1.26 9.51 -13.38
CA ASP A 72 0.43 8.72 -14.29
C ASP A 72 1.34 8.26 -15.43
N LYS A 73 1.56 6.97 -15.57
CA LYS A 73 2.54 6.44 -16.51
C LYS A 73 2.12 5.08 -17.04
N THR A 74 2.27 4.88 -18.34
CA THR A 74 2.19 3.55 -18.96
C THR A 74 3.56 2.88 -18.90
N ILE A 75 3.61 1.65 -18.40
CA ILE A 75 4.82 0.83 -18.35
C ILE A 75 4.85 -0.05 -19.59
N ASP A 76 5.70 0.27 -20.55
CA ASP A 76 5.70 -0.31 -21.90
C ASP A 76 5.87 -1.82 -21.93
N HIS A 77 6.76 -2.37 -21.09
CA HIS A 77 7.01 -3.82 -21.06
C HIS A 77 5.88 -4.62 -20.41
N TRP A 78 5.06 -3.99 -19.54
CA TRP A 78 3.86 -4.61 -18.96
C TRP A 78 2.58 -4.23 -19.72
N LYS A 79 2.65 -3.20 -20.55
CA LYS A 79 1.49 -2.59 -21.24
C LYS A 79 0.37 -2.22 -20.27
N LYS A 80 0.74 -1.82 -19.06
CA LYS A 80 -0.19 -1.42 -18.01
C LYS A 80 0.02 0.04 -17.65
N ARG A 81 -1.07 0.78 -17.51
CA ARG A 81 -1.07 2.13 -16.96
C ARG A 81 -1.03 2.03 -15.44
N MET A 82 -0.17 2.80 -14.82
CA MET A 82 0.00 2.87 -13.38
C MET A 82 -0.17 4.30 -12.90
N LEU A 83 -0.94 4.45 -11.81
CA LEU A 83 -1.13 5.72 -11.14
C LEU A 83 -0.49 5.66 -9.76
N PHE A 84 0.07 6.77 -9.31
CA PHE A 84 0.68 6.88 -7.98
C PHE A 84 0.10 8.10 -7.27
N PHE A 85 -0.68 7.86 -6.24
CA PHE A 85 -1.24 8.92 -5.40
C PHE A 85 -0.48 9.03 -4.10
N ARG A 86 -0.21 10.26 -3.65
CA ARG A 86 0.49 10.52 -2.38
C ARG A 86 -0.50 10.87 -1.30
N LEU A 87 -0.65 9.98 -0.33
CA LEU A 87 -1.48 10.16 0.86
C LEU A 87 -0.57 10.25 2.09
N ALA A 88 -0.22 11.46 2.50
CA ALA A 88 0.76 11.72 3.55
C ALA A 88 2.10 11.00 3.29
N LYS A 89 2.46 10.04 4.13
CA LYS A 89 3.71 9.27 4.02
C LYS A 89 3.56 7.95 3.26
N THR A 90 2.35 7.65 2.75
CA THR A 90 2.03 6.40 2.04
C THR A 90 1.70 6.71 0.58
N THR A 91 1.95 5.78 -0.31
CA THR A 91 1.53 5.84 -1.71
C THR A 91 0.36 4.88 -1.95
N ILE A 92 -0.66 5.31 -2.68
CA ILE A 92 -1.62 4.41 -3.30
C ILE A 92 -1.11 4.18 -4.73
N GLU A 93 -0.69 2.96 -5.01
CA GLU A 93 -0.27 2.50 -6.32
C GLU A 93 -1.45 1.81 -6.98
N VAL A 94 -1.81 2.26 -8.17
CA VAL A 94 -2.96 1.73 -8.92
C VAL A 94 -2.47 1.14 -10.22
N ILE A 95 -2.89 -0.09 -10.51
CA ILE A 95 -2.57 -0.80 -11.74
C ILE A 95 -3.85 -0.96 -12.55
N GLU A 96 -3.86 -0.43 -13.77
CA GLU A 96 -5.00 -0.61 -14.66
C GLU A 96 -4.95 -1.97 -15.35
N GLU A 97 -6.01 -2.76 -15.15
CA GLU A 97 -6.22 -4.06 -15.80
C GLU A 97 -7.58 -4.07 -16.51
N LYS A 98 -7.56 -3.86 -17.83
CA LYS A 98 -8.78 -3.78 -18.67
C LYS A 98 -9.38 -5.16 -18.95
N ASN A 99 -9.84 -5.86 -17.93
CA ASN A 99 -10.32 -7.24 -18.06
C ASN A 99 -11.77 -7.49 -17.60
N SER A 100 -12.52 -6.46 -17.20
CA SER A 100 -13.92 -6.59 -16.77
C SER A 100 -14.81 -5.50 -17.37
N GLN A 101 -16.11 -5.78 -17.50
CA GLN A 101 -17.11 -4.83 -18.01
C GLN A 101 -17.68 -3.91 -16.91
N GLU A 102 -17.61 -4.32 -15.65
CA GLU A 102 -18.06 -3.51 -14.52
C GLU A 102 -16.87 -2.79 -13.86
N THR A 103 -17.03 -1.51 -13.56
CA THR A 103 -16.03 -0.76 -12.81
C THR A 103 -15.88 -1.35 -11.43
N LYS A 104 -14.73 -1.97 -11.18
CA LYS A 104 -14.44 -2.61 -9.90
C LYS A 104 -12.98 -2.48 -9.55
N ASP A 105 -12.74 -1.93 -8.36
CA ASP A 105 -11.42 -1.88 -7.78
C ASP A 105 -11.23 -3.04 -6.79
N THR A 106 -10.01 -3.55 -6.73
CA THR A 106 -9.66 -4.62 -5.79
C THR A 106 -8.34 -4.30 -5.10
N LEU A 107 -8.30 -4.49 -3.78
CA LEU A 107 -7.05 -4.42 -3.03
C LEU A 107 -6.20 -5.62 -3.42
N TRP A 108 -5.01 -5.36 -3.99
CA TRP A 108 -4.12 -6.43 -4.43
C TRP A 108 -3.09 -6.78 -3.36
N GLY A 109 -2.39 -5.79 -2.78
CA GLY A 109 -1.35 -6.09 -1.82
C GLY A 109 -0.83 -4.87 -1.07
N LEU A 110 0.14 -5.13 -0.18
CA LEU A 110 0.73 -4.15 0.72
C LEU A 110 2.26 -4.18 0.63
N ALA A 111 2.91 -3.03 0.75
CA ALA A 111 4.35 -2.94 0.93
C ALA A 111 4.67 -2.22 2.24
N TRP A 112 5.53 -2.84 3.04
CA TRP A 112 5.96 -2.34 4.34
C TRP A 112 7.40 -1.88 4.28
N ASP A 113 7.64 -0.64 4.70
CA ASP A 113 8.98 -0.06 4.85
C ASP A 113 9.61 -0.57 6.15
N VAL A 114 10.83 -1.06 6.04
CA VAL A 114 11.61 -1.60 7.16
C VAL A 114 12.95 -0.87 7.29
N GLY A 115 13.45 -0.74 8.51
CA GLY A 115 14.72 -0.06 8.76
C GLY A 115 15.95 -0.85 8.30
N SER A 116 15.86 -2.19 8.30
CA SER A 116 16.86 -3.09 7.75
C SER A 116 16.15 -4.33 7.21
N ILE A 117 16.20 -4.50 5.88
CA ILE A 117 15.61 -5.67 5.24
C ILE A 117 16.39 -6.95 5.57
N GLU A 118 17.70 -6.84 5.77
CA GLU A 118 18.54 -7.99 6.15
C GLU A 118 18.18 -8.53 7.54
N GLU A 119 18.07 -7.65 8.53
CA GLU A 119 17.66 -8.04 9.88
C GLU A 119 16.23 -8.58 9.92
N THR A 120 15.31 -7.93 9.19
CA THR A 120 13.92 -8.35 9.07
C THR A 120 13.83 -9.72 8.41
N HIS A 121 14.52 -9.93 7.30
CA HIS A 121 14.56 -11.19 6.57
C HIS A 121 15.12 -12.33 7.44
N LYS A 122 16.25 -12.10 8.12
CA LYS A 122 16.86 -13.07 9.02
C LYS A 122 15.91 -13.48 10.16
N ARG A 123 15.25 -12.49 10.78
CA ARG A 123 14.27 -12.76 11.85
C ARG A 123 13.10 -13.57 11.33
N LEU A 124 12.49 -13.18 10.21
CA LEU A 124 11.34 -13.90 9.65
C LEU A 124 11.69 -15.34 9.26
N LEU A 125 12.85 -15.57 8.67
CA LEU A 125 13.33 -16.92 8.39
C LEU A 125 13.49 -17.75 9.67
N SER A 126 14.03 -17.17 10.75
CA SER A 126 14.19 -17.88 12.02
C SER A 126 12.86 -18.21 12.71
N GLU A 127 11.82 -17.48 12.38
CA GLU A 127 10.43 -17.71 12.84
C GLU A 127 9.64 -18.64 11.89
N GLY A 128 10.28 -19.20 10.87
CA GLY A 128 9.66 -20.16 9.95
C GLY A 128 8.76 -19.51 8.88
N VAL A 129 8.90 -18.21 8.64
CA VAL A 129 8.16 -17.52 7.60
C VAL A 129 8.82 -17.76 6.24
N ASP A 130 8.03 -18.17 5.25
CA ASP A 130 8.50 -18.28 3.86
C ASP A 130 8.59 -16.87 3.25
N ILE A 131 9.82 -16.50 2.89
CA ILE A 131 10.16 -15.19 2.33
C ILE A 131 11.20 -15.36 1.21
N THR A 132 11.02 -14.62 0.11
CA THR A 132 11.96 -14.67 -1.01
C THR A 132 13.32 -14.09 -0.63
N PRO A 133 14.40 -14.48 -1.34
CA PRO A 133 15.69 -13.79 -1.20
C PRO A 133 15.57 -12.28 -1.42
N ILE A 134 16.40 -11.53 -0.71
CA ILE A 134 16.50 -10.08 -0.89
C ILE A 134 17.03 -9.78 -2.29
N LYS A 135 16.41 -8.83 -2.97
CA LYS A 135 16.82 -8.38 -4.31
C LYS A 135 16.68 -6.86 -4.45
N LYS A 136 17.30 -6.31 -5.49
CA LYS A 136 17.08 -4.90 -5.85
C LYS A 136 15.63 -4.70 -6.26
N GLY A 137 15.01 -3.64 -5.76
CA GLY A 137 13.68 -3.20 -6.17
C GLY A 137 13.68 -2.57 -7.57
N ILE A 138 12.49 -2.38 -8.14
CA ILE A 138 12.32 -1.66 -9.42
C ILE A 138 12.69 -0.18 -9.27
N LYS A 139 12.38 0.40 -8.12
CA LYS A 139 12.78 1.75 -7.78
C LYS A 139 14.26 1.75 -7.40
N ASP A 140 15.01 2.70 -7.97
CA ASP A 140 16.41 2.88 -7.63
C ASP A 140 16.61 3.04 -6.11
N LYS A 141 17.74 2.57 -5.62
CA LYS A 141 18.10 2.62 -4.20
C LYS A 141 17.07 1.93 -3.30
N THR A 142 16.50 0.82 -3.73
CA THR A 142 15.62 0.00 -2.87
C THR A 142 16.04 -1.46 -2.88
N LEU A 143 15.85 -2.11 -1.73
CA LEU A 143 15.91 -3.55 -1.58
C LEU A 143 14.53 -4.07 -1.22
N VAL A 144 14.17 -5.24 -1.74
CA VAL A 144 12.85 -5.83 -1.52
C VAL A 144 12.93 -7.33 -1.26
N ALA A 145 11.95 -7.83 -0.51
CA ALA A 145 11.68 -9.26 -0.34
C ALA A 145 10.17 -9.48 -0.22
N THR A 146 9.66 -10.58 -0.79
CA THR A 146 8.24 -10.92 -0.75
C THR A 146 8.00 -11.95 0.33
N ILE A 147 7.00 -11.75 1.19
CA ILE A 147 6.54 -12.70 2.19
C ILE A 147 5.49 -13.60 1.54
N ASN A 148 5.74 -14.92 1.52
CA ASN A 148 4.87 -15.91 0.87
C ASN A 148 3.95 -16.65 1.84
N SER A 149 4.16 -16.53 3.15
CA SER A 149 3.36 -17.21 4.17
C SER A 149 2.95 -16.27 5.29
N HIS A 150 1.99 -16.68 6.15
CA HIS A 150 1.52 -15.92 7.33
C HIS A 150 0.86 -14.56 7.03
N THR A 151 0.50 -14.30 5.77
CA THR A 151 -0.11 -13.02 5.31
C THR A 151 -1.60 -13.14 5.01
N HIS A 152 -2.23 -14.26 5.35
CA HIS A 152 -3.64 -14.57 5.02
C HIS A 152 -3.95 -14.38 3.52
N ASN A 153 -3.01 -14.79 2.65
CA ASN A 153 -3.07 -14.65 1.20
C ASN A 153 -3.09 -13.19 0.68
N VAL A 154 -2.72 -12.23 1.51
CA VAL A 154 -2.49 -10.84 1.04
C VAL A 154 -1.06 -10.75 0.53
N PRO A 155 -0.83 -10.47 -0.76
CA PRO A 155 0.51 -10.21 -1.28
C PRO A 155 1.22 -9.13 -0.46
N THR A 156 2.36 -9.49 0.10
CA THR A 156 3.06 -8.62 1.05
C THR A 156 4.53 -8.48 0.69
N LEU A 157 4.95 -7.25 0.48
CA LEU A 157 6.33 -6.87 0.16
C LEU A 157 6.97 -6.17 1.36
N LEU A 158 8.22 -6.50 1.64
CA LEU A 158 9.10 -5.69 2.44
C LEU A 158 9.94 -4.81 1.51
N ILE A 159 10.15 -3.56 1.89
CA ILE A 159 10.98 -2.62 1.17
C ILE A 159 11.88 -1.85 2.14
N GLU A 160 13.14 -1.70 1.77
CA GLU A 160 14.09 -0.79 2.41
C GLU A 160 14.51 0.26 1.39
N HIS A 161 14.46 1.53 1.78
CA HIS A 161 14.99 2.65 1.00
C HIS A 161 16.42 2.92 1.43
N LEU A 162 17.35 2.78 0.47
CA LEU A 162 18.77 3.08 0.70
C LEU A 162 19.04 4.57 0.49
N ASP A 163 19.87 5.16 1.31
CA ASP A 163 20.27 6.57 1.24
C ASP A 163 21.10 6.92 -0.04
#